data_946e3b71694c2b9ef9b0eea7b9cf0b76
#
_entry.id   946e3b71694c2b9ef9b0eea7b9cf0b76
#
_cell.length_a   1.000
_cell.length_b   1.000
_cell.length_c   1.000
_cell.angle_alpha   90.00
_cell.angle_beta   90.00
_cell.angle_gamma   90.00
#
_symmetry.space_group_name_H-M   'P 1'
#
loop_
_entity.id
_entity.type
_entity.pdbx_description
1 polymer ?
#
loop_
_entity_poly.entity_id
_entity_poly.type
_entity_poly.pdbx_seq_one_letter_code
_entity_poly.pdbx_strand_id
1 'polypeptide(L)'
;MLGTLCACTARAQEPASPPAAEYLYLWTASADPAQPDFLAVLDVSDRGERYGRLVTTLPVPGRANRPHHTEHEMPADGQLFANGFATGQSFVFDLANPLQPRIVKQFGDVEGYGHPHSFLRLPNGNVLATFQMRHETGKMTPGGLVELTPAGAPVRSSSADAPGIDSSQRVYSGSIVPAFDRIVTTTTDMDKSNDGVASRNLQIWRLSDLSLLRTFPLPDGPAGSEGLLTAEPRLLDDGKTVLVSTFNCGLYMMDGLAGETPSARLVASFPRKAGTSCAIPVIAGHYYLVTVPAWSAVVSLDISDPGVPREVSRMTLAEDDVPHWIAISPDHRRVVVTGYQGMRHRVVIARFDPATGHLAIDDRFREEGASQPGFRMDDKTWPHGGAAKGIPHGAVFSRTRTEQAAK
;
A
#
# COMPACT_ATOMS: atom_id res chain seq x y z
N MET A 1 35.07 -25.39 56.78
CA MET A 1 34.94 -25.50 55.30
C MET A 1 33.68 -24.78 54.87
N LEU A 2 33.78 -23.56 54.43
CA LEU A 2 32.63 -22.82 53.83
C LEU A 2 32.65 -23.04 52.34
N GLY A 3 31.59 -23.67 51.81
CA GLY A 3 31.39 -23.85 50.38
C GLY A 3 30.68 -22.63 49.79
N THR A 4 31.36 -21.93 48.89
CA THR A 4 30.79 -20.81 48.13
C THR A 4 29.94 -21.35 46.97
N LEU A 5 28.63 -21.18 47.05
CA LEU A 5 27.69 -21.45 45.92
C LEU A 5 27.80 -20.30 44.88
N CYS A 6 28.35 -20.61 43.74
CA CYS A 6 28.34 -19.72 42.57
C CYS A 6 26.95 -19.85 41.89
N ALA A 7 26.11 -18.83 42.00
CA ALA A 7 24.85 -18.74 41.27
C ALA A 7 25.14 -18.30 39.82
N CYS A 8 25.03 -19.19 38.85
CA CYS A 8 25.00 -18.86 37.44
C CYS A 8 23.60 -18.28 37.08
N THR A 9 23.52 -16.96 36.94
CA THR A 9 22.36 -16.32 36.32
C THR A 9 22.38 -16.58 34.83
N ALA A 10 21.48 -17.44 34.37
CA ALA A 10 21.22 -17.62 32.95
C ALA A 10 20.62 -16.30 32.43
N ARG A 11 21.36 -15.59 31.57
CA ARG A 11 20.82 -14.46 30.79
C ARG A 11 19.76 -15.04 29.87
N ALA A 12 18.52 -14.53 30.01
CA ALA A 12 17.46 -14.78 29.04
C ALA A 12 17.96 -14.32 27.67
N GLN A 13 17.99 -15.23 26.72
CA GLN A 13 18.34 -14.93 25.33
C GLN A 13 17.21 -14.08 24.76
N GLU A 14 17.49 -12.83 24.37
CA GLU A 14 16.52 -12.01 23.64
C GLU A 14 16.05 -12.80 22.42
N PRO A 15 14.74 -12.77 22.11
CA PRO A 15 14.24 -13.44 20.91
C PRO A 15 14.98 -12.87 19.70
N ALA A 16 15.53 -13.77 18.88
CA ALA A 16 16.21 -13.38 17.65
C ALA A 16 15.29 -12.55 16.78
N SER A 17 15.73 -11.35 16.39
CA SER A 17 15.00 -10.52 15.44
C SER A 17 14.66 -11.33 14.18
N PRO A 18 13.45 -11.20 13.63
CA PRO A 18 13.09 -11.89 12.39
C PRO A 18 14.12 -11.55 11.30
N PRO A 19 14.46 -12.50 10.43
CA PRO A 19 15.42 -12.27 9.36
C PRO A 19 14.91 -11.20 8.39
N ALA A 20 15.80 -10.35 7.88
CA ALA A 20 15.45 -9.27 6.96
C ALA A 20 15.00 -9.81 5.59
N ALA A 21 14.09 -9.09 4.92
CA ALA A 21 13.69 -9.36 3.55
C ALA A 21 14.91 -9.32 2.60
N GLU A 22 14.93 -10.19 1.61
CA GLU A 22 16.05 -10.30 0.66
C GLU A 22 15.77 -9.61 -0.67
N TYR A 23 14.48 -9.45 -1.03
CA TYR A 23 14.06 -8.89 -2.31
C TYR A 23 13.00 -7.81 -2.12
N LEU A 24 12.98 -6.90 -3.08
CA LEU A 24 11.96 -5.87 -3.24
C LEU A 24 11.32 -6.02 -4.62
N TYR A 25 10.02 -6.09 -4.67
CA TYR A 25 9.23 -6.13 -5.89
C TYR A 25 8.63 -4.76 -6.15
N LEU A 26 8.79 -4.27 -7.39
CA LEU A 26 8.30 -2.97 -7.83
C LEU A 26 7.34 -3.17 -9.00
N TRP A 27 6.09 -2.79 -8.83
CA TRP A 27 5.11 -2.78 -9.89
C TRP A 27 5.26 -1.50 -10.71
N THR A 28 5.71 -1.64 -11.97
CA THR A 28 6.33 -0.56 -12.74
C THR A 28 5.65 -0.39 -14.09
N ALA A 29 5.22 0.84 -14.40
CA ALA A 29 4.82 1.21 -15.74
C ALA A 29 6.04 1.49 -16.62
N SER A 30 5.92 1.16 -17.90
CA SER A 30 6.84 1.70 -18.91
C SER A 30 6.42 3.12 -19.29
N ALA A 31 7.36 4.05 -19.33
CA ALA A 31 7.11 5.40 -19.85
C ALA A 31 6.90 5.41 -21.37
N ASP A 32 7.38 4.38 -22.07
CA ASP A 32 7.09 4.15 -23.49
C ASP A 32 5.83 3.27 -23.61
N PRO A 33 4.72 3.81 -24.12
CA PRO A 33 3.48 3.05 -24.26
C PRO A 33 3.57 1.91 -25.29
N ALA A 34 4.64 1.86 -26.08
CA ALA A 34 4.90 0.75 -26.99
C ALA A 34 5.58 -0.45 -26.30
N GLN A 35 6.10 -0.27 -25.09
CA GLN A 35 6.73 -1.32 -24.28
C GLN A 35 5.75 -1.88 -23.25
N PRO A 36 5.91 -3.14 -22.81
CA PRO A 36 5.09 -3.69 -21.74
C PRO A 36 5.44 -3.05 -20.40
N ASP A 37 4.44 -2.95 -19.52
CA ASP A 37 4.66 -2.76 -18.09
C ASP A 37 5.26 -4.02 -17.47
N PHE A 38 5.86 -3.93 -16.29
CA PHE A 38 6.60 -5.05 -15.73
C PHE A 38 6.70 -5.03 -14.19
N LEU A 39 6.94 -6.20 -13.63
CA LEU A 39 7.38 -6.33 -12.25
C LEU A 39 8.92 -6.35 -12.23
N ALA A 40 9.55 -5.44 -11.49
CA ALA A 40 10.99 -5.45 -11.27
C ALA A 40 11.32 -6.10 -9.91
N VAL A 41 12.42 -6.84 -9.84
CA VAL A 41 12.94 -7.49 -8.64
C VAL A 41 14.32 -6.92 -8.32
N LEU A 42 14.46 -6.32 -7.15
CA LEU A 42 15.73 -5.81 -6.65
C LEU A 42 16.22 -6.66 -5.48
N ASP A 43 17.53 -6.83 -5.39
CA ASP A 43 18.19 -7.42 -4.22
C ASP A 43 18.26 -6.37 -3.09
N VAL A 44 17.66 -6.67 -1.97
CA VAL A 44 17.68 -5.84 -0.76
C VAL A 44 18.22 -6.58 0.46
N SER A 45 19.05 -7.61 0.23
CA SER A 45 19.79 -8.30 1.28
C SER A 45 20.87 -7.36 1.84
N ASP A 46 20.68 -6.87 3.04
CA ASP A 46 21.49 -5.79 3.64
C ASP A 46 22.95 -6.16 3.94
N ARG A 47 23.30 -7.43 3.82
CA ARG A 47 24.65 -7.98 4.05
C ARG A 47 25.36 -8.44 2.77
N GLY A 48 24.71 -8.29 1.59
CA GLY A 48 25.24 -8.78 0.33
C GLY A 48 25.92 -7.68 -0.51
N GLU A 49 26.87 -8.08 -1.35
CA GLU A 49 27.47 -7.19 -2.36
C GLU A 49 26.49 -6.75 -3.46
N ARG A 50 25.31 -7.38 -3.48
CA ARG A 50 24.28 -7.13 -4.49
C ARG A 50 23.19 -6.16 -3.99
N TYR A 51 23.33 -5.60 -2.79
CA TYR A 51 22.37 -4.68 -2.22
C TYR A 51 22.12 -3.48 -3.14
N GLY A 52 20.84 -3.26 -3.54
CA GLY A 52 20.44 -2.22 -4.48
C GLY A 52 20.59 -2.60 -5.96
N ARG A 53 20.91 -3.86 -6.30
CA ARG A 53 21.02 -4.30 -7.70
C ARG A 53 19.69 -4.85 -8.22
N LEU A 54 19.42 -4.55 -9.49
CA LEU A 54 18.33 -5.20 -10.24
C LEU A 54 18.69 -6.67 -10.48
N VAL A 55 17.78 -7.56 -10.11
CA VAL A 55 17.92 -9.01 -10.25
C VAL A 55 17.33 -9.48 -11.57
N THR A 56 16.05 -9.14 -11.79
CA THR A 56 15.31 -9.51 -12.99
C THR A 56 14.08 -8.61 -13.17
N THR A 57 13.41 -8.75 -14.31
CA THR A 57 12.12 -8.13 -14.59
C THR A 57 11.20 -9.15 -15.23
N LEU A 58 9.90 -9.05 -14.94
CA LEU A 58 8.84 -9.86 -15.55
C LEU A 58 7.89 -8.93 -16.31
N PRO A 59 7.93 -8.88 -17.64
CA PRO A 59 6.97 -8.12 -18.42
C PRO A 59 5.57 -8.75 -18.30
N VAL A 60 4.52 -7.90 -18.29
CA VAL A 60 3.14 -8.38 -18.26
C VAL A 60 2.49 -8.29 -19.64
N PRO A 61 1.48 -9.12 -19.91
CA PRO A 61 0.70 -9.02 -21.13
C PRO A 61 0.00 -7.67 -21.27
N GLY A 62 -0.14 -7.21 -22.50
CA GLY A 62 -0.69 -5.89 -22.80
C GLY A 62 0.33 -4.78 -22.66
N ARG A 63 -0.14 -3.55 -22.79
CA ARG A 63 0.66 -2.33 -22.73
C ARG A 63 -0.17 -1.23 -22.10
N ALA A 64 0.51 -0.22 -21.55
CA ALA A 64 -0.13 0.93 -20.94
C ALA A 64 -1.19 0.54 -19.88
N ASN A 65 -0.95 -0.56 -19.13
CA ASN A 65 -1.84 -0.99 -18.08
C ASN A 65 -1.92 0.03 -16.94
N ARG A 66 -0.92 0.89 -16.83
CA ARG A 66 -0.76 1.85 -15.75
C ARG A 66 -0.69 1.12 -14.39
N PRO A 67 0.39 0.36 -14.14
CA PRO A 67 0.69 -0.19 -12.83
C PRO A 67 0.35 0.73 -11.69
N HIS A 68 -0.39 0.23 -10.69
CA HIS A 68 -0.90 1.05 -9.61
C HIS A 68 -0.69 0.37 -8.26
N HIS A 69 -1.69 -0.21 -7.63
CA HIS A 69 -1.53 -0.86 -6.34
C HIS A 69 -1.01 -2.29 -6.46
N THR A 70 -0.22 -2.71 -5.47
CA THR A 70 -0.03 -4.09 -5.05
C THR A 70 -0.76 -4.30 -3.73
N GLU A 71 -0.79 -5.51 -3.20
CA GLU A 71 -0.96 -5.70 -1.76
C GLU A 71 0.16 -4.95 -1.01
N HIS A 72 -0.08 -4.54 0.22
CA HIS A 72 0.89 -3.74 0.99
C HIS A 72 2.00 -4.60 1.63
N GLU A 73 1.71 -5.87 1.83
CA GLU A 73 2.61 -6.86 2.40
C GLU A 73 2.65 -8.11 1.52
N MET A 74 3.77 -8.80 1.51
CA MET A 74 3.91 -10.07 0.78
C MET A 74 3.03 -11.15 1.44
N PRO A 75 2.07 -11.71 0.72
CA PRO A 75 1.24 -12.77 1.24
C PRO A 75 2.01 -14.03 1.61
N ALA A 76 1.46 -14.79 2.56
CA ALA A 76 2.09 -16.03 3.05
C ALA A 76 2.24 -17.11 1.97
N ASP A 77 1.34 -17.12 0.98
CA ASP A 77 1.37 -18.06 -0.15
C ASP A 77 2.35 -17.63 -1.27
N GLY A 78 2.95 -16.43 -1.15
CA GLY A 78 3.83 -15.86 -2.17
C GLY A 78 3.11 -15.41 -3.45
N GLN A 79 1.78 -15.37 -3.44
CA GLN A 79 0.97 -14.92 -4.57
C GLN A 79 0.53 -13.47 -4.35
N LEU A 80 1.12 -12.55 -5.09
CA LEU A 80 0.89 -11.12 -4.98
C LEU A 80 -0.13 -10.64 -6.02
N PHE A 81 -1.19 -9.99 -5.56
CA PHE A 81 -2.13 -9.30 -6.43
C PHE A 81 -1.66 -7.88 -6.72
N ALA A 82 -1.80 -7.45 -7.98
CA ALA A 82 -1.50 -6.10 -8.43
C ALA A 82 -2.45 -5.67 -9.55
N ASN A 83 -2.83 -4.39 -9.59
CA ASN A 83 -3.72 -3.88 -10.64
C ASN A 83 -2.99 -3.01 -11.66
N GLY A 84 -3.46 -3.10 -12.91
CA GLY A 84 -3.17 -2.19 -14.01
C GLY A 84 -4.39 -1.30 -14.23
N PHE A 85 -4.36 -0.11 -13.65
CA PHE A 85 -5.55 0.71 -13.50
C PHE A 85 -6.16 1.20 -14.82
N ALA A 86 -5.33 1.60 -15.81
CA ALA A 86 -5.83 2.16 -17.07
C ALA A 86 -6.61 1.16 -17.94
N THR A 87 -6.24 -0.11 -17.86
CA THR A 87 -6.89 -1.19 -18.63
C THR A 87 -7.94 -1.97 -17.82
N GLY A 88 -8.06 -1.69 -16.51
CA GLY A 88 -8.88 -2.50 -15.60
C GLY A 88 -8.37 -3.93 -15.41
N GLN A 89 -7.15 -4.24 -15.86
CA GLN A 89 -6.56 -5.56 -15.71
C GLN A 89 -5.87 -5.70 -14.36
N SER A 90 -5.91 -6.88 -13.78
CA SER A 90 -5.14 -7.25 -12.60
C SER A 90 -4.34 -8.51 -12.86
N PHE A 91 -3.27 -8.65 -12.10
CA PHE A 91 -2.32 -9.74 -12.22
C PHE A 91 -2.10 -10.39 -10.85
N VAL A 92 -1.96 -11.70 -10.85
CA VAL A 92 -1.49 -12.48 -9.69
C VAL A 92 -0.10 -13.00 -10.04
N PHE A 93 0.88 -12.56 -9.29
CA PHE A 93 2.27 -12.98 -9.45
C PHE A 93 2.60 -14.10 -8.45
N ASP A 94 3.21 -15.18 -8.91
CA ASP A 94 3.86 -16.17 -8.07
C ASP A 94 5.32 -15.74 -7.85
N LEU A 95 5.66 -15.42 -6.63
CA LEU A 95 6.95 -14.88 -6.19
C LEU A 95 7.67 -15.83 -5.24
N ALA A 96 7.27 -17.11 -5.19
CA ALA A 96 7.94 -18.14 -4.39
C ALA A 96 9.41 -18.31 -4.78
N ASN A 97 9.74 -18.12 -6.06
CA ASN A 97 11.12 -18.01 -6.54
C ASN A 97 11.38 -16.58 -7.05
N PRO A 98 12.01 -15.69 -6.26
CA PRO A 98 12.28 -14.31 -6.65
C PRO A 98 13.12 -14.16 -7.92
N LEU A 99 13.94 -15.16 -8.25
CA LEU A 99 14.78 -15.13 -9.46
C LEU A 99 14.01 -15.51 -10.73
N GLN A 100 12.83 -16.10 -10.59
CA GLN A 100 11.96 -16.57 -11.66
C GLN A 100 10.49 -16.25 -11.34
N PRO A 101 10.13 -14.97 -11.19
CA PRO A 101 8.75 -14.56 -10.95
C PRO A 101 7.86 -14.99 -12.12
N ARG A 102 6.60 -15.33 -11.86
CA ARG A 102 5.64 -15.77 -12.88
C ARG A 102 4.30 -15.09 -12.70
N ILE A 103 3.58 -14.89 -13.79
CA ILE A 103 2.16 -14.53 -13.76
C ILE A 103 1.35 -15.83 -13.74
N VAL A 104 0.56 -16.02 -12.70
CA VAL A 104 -0.30 -17.23 -12.57
C VAL A 104 -1.74 -16.93 -12.97
N LYS A 105 -2.15 -15.66 -12.91
CA LYS A 105 -3.47 -15.23 -13.32
C LYS A 105 -3.43 -13.79 -13.84
N GLN A 106 -4.22 -13.53 -14.86
CA GLN A 106 -4.65 -12.20 -15.29
C GLN A 106 -6.18 -12.20 -15.33
N PHE A 107 -6.77 -11.11 -14.84
CA PHE A 107 -8.22 -10.92 -14.89
C PHE A 107 -8.55 -9.42 -15.00
N GLY A 108 -9.70 -9.11 -15.55
CA GLY A 108 -10.29 -7.78 -15.63
C GLY A 108 -11.58 -7.72 -14.84
N ASP A 109 -12.68 -7.53 -15.56
CA ASP A 109 -14.02 -7.54 -14.97
C ASP A 109 -14.36 -8.88 -14.32
N VAL A 110 -14.96 -8.83 -13.13
CA VAL A 110 -15.38 -9.99 -12.37
C VAL A 110 -16.85 -9.81 -11.99
N GLU A 111 -17.73 -10.68 -12.47
CA GLU A 111 -19.19 -10.64 -12.18
C GLU A 111 -19.84 -9.27 -12.45
N GLY A 112 -19.37 -8.57 -13.48
CA GLY A 112 -19.85 -7.24 -13.84
C GLY A 112 -19.19 -6.09 -13.05
N TYR A 113 -18.29 -6.37 -12.11
CA TYR A 113 -17.46 -5.35 -11.45
C TYR A 113 -16.19 -5.12 -12.26
N GLY A 114 -15.86 -3.87 -12.53
CA GLY A 114 -14.71 -3.46 -13.33
C GLY A 114 -13.73 -2.57 -12.57
N HIS A 115 -12.51 -2.48 -13.08
CA HIS A 115 -11.41 -1.70 -12.50
C HIS A 115 -11.12 -2.05 -11.04
N PRO A 116 -10.64 -3.28 -10.77
CA PRO A 116 -10.19 -3.66 -9.44
C PRO A 116 -9.07 -2.73 -8.96
N HIS A 117 -9.10 -2.33 -7.67
CA HIS A 117 -8.19 -1.31 -7.18
C HIS A 117 -7.27 -1.80 -6.05
N SER A 118 -7.81 -2.21 -4.92
CA SER A 118 -7.03 -2.66 -3.76
C SER A 118 -7.38 -4.09 -3.38
N PHE A 119 -6.41 -4.80 -2.83
CA PHE A 119 -6.50 -6.21 -2.46
C PHE A 119 -6.16 -6.38 -0.99
N LEU A 120 -7.03 -7.06 -0.24
CA LEU A 120 -6.95 -7.22 1.20
C LEU A 120 -7.07 -8.71 1.55
N ARG A 121 -6.14 -9.26 2.32
CA ARG A 121 -6.24 -10.65 2.78
C ARG A 121 -7.29 -10.80 3.86
N LEU A 122 -8.20 -11.75 3.64
CA LEU A 122 -9.20 -12.16 4.61
C LEU A 122 -8.62 -13.22 5.56
N PRO A 123 -9.18 -13.36 6.80
CA PRO A 123 -8.75 -14.39 7.74
C PRO A 123 -8.88 -15.84 7.20
N ASN A 124 -9.76 -16.07 6.23
CA ASN A 124 -9.95 -17.37 5.58
C ASN A 124 -8.92 -17.63 4.45
N GLY A 125 -7.98 -16.72 4.21
CA GLY A 125 -6.97 -16.80 3.15
C GLY A 125 -7.42 -16.27 1.79
N ASN A 126 -8.70 -15.98 1.60
CA ASN A 126 -9.21 -15.32 0.39
C ASN A 126 -8.76 -13.85 0.31
N VAL A 127 -9.04 -13.23 -0.82
CA VAL A 127 -8.69 -11.84 -1.11
C VAL A 127 -9.97 -11.04 -1.31
N LEU A 128 -10.18 -10.01 -0.53
CA LEU A 128 -11.21 -9.02 -0.78
C LEU A 128 -10.65 -7.94 -1.70
N ALA A 129 -11.23 -7.80 -2.87
CA ALA A 129 -10.87 -6.77 -3.84
C ALA A 129 -11.91 -5.65 -3.85
N THR A 130 -11.46 -4.40 -3.89
CA THR A 130 -12.31 -3.25 -4.18
C THR A 130 -12.40 -3.05 -5.68
N PHE A 131 -13.57 -2.70 -6.17
CA PHE A 131 -13.82 -2.42 -7.59
C PHE A 131 -14.39 -1.01 -7.75
N GLN A 132 -13.82 -0.25 -8.65
CA GLN A 132 -14.19 1.14 -8.86
C GLN A 132 -15.58 1.30 -9.48
N MET A 133 -16.01 0.38 -10.31
CA MET A 133 -17.28 0.48 -11.02
C MET A 133 -17.96 -0.87 -11.17
N ARG A 134 -19.26 -0.82 -11.46
CA ARG A 134 -20.05 -1.98 -11.86
C ARG A 134 -20.74 -1.68 -13.17
N HIS A 135 -20.65 -2.61 -14.10
CA HIS A 135 -21.33 -2.53 -15.40
C HIS A 135 -22.72 -3.13 -15.26
N GLU A 136 -23.72 -2.28 -15.22
CA GLU A 136 -25.12 -2.68 -15.43
C GLU A 136 -25.56 -2.24 -16.82
N THR A 137 -26.56 -2.94 -17.40
CA THR A 137 -26.98 -2.74 -18.77
C THR A 137 -27.21 -1.24 -19.10
N GLY A 138 -26.24 -0.64 -19.77
CA GLY A 138 -26.29 0.75 -20.22
C GLY A 138 -25.97 1.82 -19.17
N LYS A 139 -25.53 1.46 -17.95
CA LYS A 139 -25.15 2.42 -16.91
C LYS A 139 -23.88 1.96 -16.19
N MET A 140 -23.02 2.92 -15.87
CA MET A 140 -21.98 2.74 -14.88
C MET A 140 -22.54 3.08 -13.50
N THR A 141 -22.44 2.16 -12.55
CA THR A 141 -22.91 2.33 -11.18
C THR A 141 -21.71 2.34 -10.22
N PRO A 142 -21.89 2.77 -8.96
CA PRO A 142 -20.87 2.59 -7.95
C PRO A 142 -20.35 1.17 -7.95
N GLY A 143 -19.03 1.01 -7.75
CA GLY A 143 -18.40 -0.30 -7.73
C GLY A 143 -18.87 -1.17 -6.58
N GLY A 144 -17.94 -1.84 -5.93
CA GLY A 144 -18.27 -2.71 -4.81
C GLY A 144 -17.08 -3.51 -4.31
N LEU A 145 -17.41 -4.58 -3.63
CA LEU A 145 -16.49 -5.54 -3.07
C LEU A 145 -16.68 -6.90 -3.72
N VAL A 146 -15.58 -7.56 -4.07
CA VAL A 146 -15.60 -8.97 -4.53
C VAL A 146 -14.59 -9.75 -3.72
N GLU A 147 -15.04 -10.83 -3.10
CA GLU A 147 -14.15 -11.82 -2.50
C GLU A 147 -13.68 -12.79 -3.57
N LEU A 148 -12.37 -12.96 -3.66
CA LEU A 148 -11.69 -13.83 -4.60
C LEU A 148 -10.95 -14.93 -3.84
N THR A 149 -10.85 -16.12 -4.41
CA THR A 149 -9.89 -17.12 -3.92
C THR A 149 -8.46 -16.62 -4.14
N PRO A 150 -7.44 -17.23 -3.49
CA PRO A 150 -6.03 -16.90 -3.78
C PRO A 150 -5.66 -17.06 -5.27
N ALA A 151 -6.36 -17.94 -5.99
CA ALA A 151 -6.19 -18.11 -7.43
C ALA A 151 -6.97 -17.08 -8.29
N GLY A 152 -7.64 -16.09 -7.68
CA GLY A 152 -8.38 -15.06 -8.39
C GLY A 152 -9.76 -15.47 -8.94
N ALA A 153 -10.37 -16.56 -8.42
CA ALA A 153 -11.74 -16.91 -8.77
C ALA A 153 -12.74 -16.23 -7.81
N PRO A 154 -13.90 -15.72 -8.32
CA PRO A 154 -14.89 -15.07 -7.47
C PRO A 154 -15.57 -16.05 -6.52
N VAL A 155 -15.88 -15.57 -5.31
CA VAL A 155 -16.60 -16.33 -4.26
C VAL A 155 -17.94 -15.68 -3.95
N ARG A 156 -17.95 -14.37 -3.72
CA ARG A 156 -19.14 -13.56 -3.47
C ARG A 156 -18.82 -12.09 -3.76
N SER A 157 -19.86 -11.31 -3.98
CA SER A 157 -19.73 -9.88 -4.27
C SER A 157 -20.84 -9.08 -3.62
N SER A 158 -20.62 -7.77 -3.47
CA SER A 158 -21.64 -6.83 -2.99
C SER A 158 -21.44 -5.45 -3.60
N SER A 159 -22.55 -4.82 -4.00
CA SER A 159 -22.56 -3.50 -4.63
C SER A 159 -22.45 -2.38 -3.60
N ALA A 160 -21.70 -1.33 -3.95
CA ALA A 160 -21.68 -0.07 -3.23
C ALA A 160 -22.89 0.83 -3.53
N ASP A 161 -23.76 0.40 -4.44
CA ASP A 161 -24.96 1.15 -4.80
C ASP A 161 -25.99 1.07 -3.67
N ALA A 162 -26.47 2.23 -3.24
CA ALA A 162 -27.49 2.36 -2.22
C ALA A 162 -28.31 3.64 -2.46
N PRO A 163 -29.55 3.73 -1.95
CA PRO A 163 -30.36 4.93 -2.07
C PRO A 163 -29.61 6.19 -1.59
N GLY A 164 -29.55 7.21 -2.45
CA GLY A 164 -28.88 8.48 -2.15
C GLY A 164 -27.36 8.48 -2.38
N ILE A 165 -26.77 7.38 -2.85
CA ILE A 165 -25.38 7.34 -3.28
C ILE A 165 -25.26 7.82 -4.72
N ASP A 166 -24.37 8.77 -4.94
CA ASP A 166 -24.06 9.27 -6.26
C ASP A 166 -23.37 8.19 -7.09
N SER A 167 -23.83 8.00 -8.33
CA SER A 167 -23.27 7.00 -9.26
C SER A 167 -21.81 7.28 -9.66
N SER A 168 -21.28 8.47 -9.39
CA SER A 168 -19.86 8.81 -9.57
C SER A 168 -18.95 8.28 -8.46
N GLN A 169 -19.50 7.78 -7.35
CA GLN A 169 -18.68 7.26 -6.25
C GLN A 169 -18.05 5.93 -6.60
N ARG A 170 -16.77 5.80 -6.28
CA ARG A 170 -15.94 4.65 -6.64
C ARG A 170 -15.32 4.06 -5.38
N VAL A 171 -15.49 2.76 -5.15
CA VAL A 171 -14.81 2.09 -4.03
C VAL A 171 -13.31 2.04 -4.32
N TYR A 172 -12.52 2.69 -3.47
CA TYR A 172 -11.09 2.87 -3.71
C TYR A 172 -10.25 1.85 -2.95
N SER A 173 -10.15 1.98 -1.64
CA SER A 173 -9.35 1.11 -0.78
C SER A 173 -10.16 0.65 0.43
N GLY A 174 -9.60 -0.23 1.24
CA GLY A 174 -10.30 -0.77 2.38
C GLY A 174 -9.40 -1.20 3.54
N SER A 175 -10.03 -1.42 4.69
CA SER A 175 -9.43 -2.05 5.85
C SER A 175 -10.43 -3.01 6.49
N ILE A 176 -9.97 -4.20 6.85
CA ILE A 176 -10.79 -5.25 7.48
C ILE A 176 -10.62 -5.15 8.98
N VAL A 177 -11.74 -5.13 9.73
CA VAL A 177 -11.78 -5.03 11.18
C VAL A 177 -12.52 -6.24 11.76
N PRO A 178 -11.88 -7.39 11.86
CA PRO A 178 -12.53 -8.64 12.26
C PRO A 178 -13.16 -8.59 13.66
N ALA A 179 -12.54 -7.82 14.57
CA ALA A 179 -13.04 -7.66 15.95
C ALA A 179 -14.48 -7.14 16.02
N PHE A 180 -14.93 -6.43 15.00
CA PHE A 180 -16.28 -5.83 14.95
C PHE A 180 -17.13 -6.37 13.80
N ASP A 181 -16.65 -7.34 13.04
CA ASP A 181 -17.30 -7.80 11.81
C ASP A 181 -17.53 -6.63 10.83
N ARG A 182 -16.49 -5.80 10.62
CA ARG A 182 -16.59 -4.61 9.77
C ARG A 182 -15.50 -4.58 8.69
N ILE A 183 -15.85 -3.89 7.59
CA ILE A 183 -14.91 -3.39 6.60
C ILE A 183 -15.16 -1.89 6.49
N VAL A 184 -14.08 -1.11 6.46
CA VAL A 184 -14.11 0.33 6.15
C VAL A 184 -13.57 0.52 4.75
N THR A 185 -14.32 1.15 3.85
CA THR A 185 -13.81 1.51 2.52
C THR A 185 -13.89 3.00 2.27
N THR A 186 -13.01 3.45 1.39
CA THR A 186 -12.93 4.80 0.86
C THR A 186 -13.54 4.87 -0.55
N THR A 187 -13.81 6.07 -1.05
CA THR A 187 -14.62 6.22 -2.27
C THR A 187 -14.06 7.23 -3.28
N THR A 188 -12.76 7.23 -3.50
CA THR A 188 -12.14 8.14 -4.47
C THR A 188 -12.23 7.58 -5.89
N ASP A 189 -12.73 8.40 -6.81
CA ASP A 189 -12.69 8.11 -8.24
C ASP A 189 -11.28 8.38 -8.78
N MET A 190 -10.72 7.38 -9.44
CA MET A 190 -9.42 7.48 -10.09
C MET A 190 -9.53 7.85 -11.57
N ASP A 191 -10.71 7.84 -12.14
CA ASP A 191 -10.95 8.33 -13.48
C ASP A 191 -11.00 9.85 -13.49
N LYS A 192 -10.00 10.46 -14.10
CA LYS A 192 -9.88 11.92 -14.22
C LYS A 192 -10.95 12.56 -15.09
N SER A 193 -11.78 11.79 -15.77
CA SER A 193 -12.89 12.33 -16.56
C SER A 193 -14.02 12.90 -15.69
N ASN A 194 -14.02 12.59 -14.40
CA ASN A 194 -14.95 13.15 -13.40
C ASN A 194 -14.38 14.38 -12.70
N ASP A 195 -13.97 15.37 -13.42
CA ASP A 195 -13.35 16.61 -12.93
C ASP A 195 -14.27 17.49 -12.01
N GLY A 196 -15.21 16.91 -11.31
CA GLY A 196 -16.14 17.73 -10.53
C GLY A 196 -16.57 17.20 -9.18
N VAL A 197 -16.44 15.93 -8.89
CA VAL A 197 -16.93 15.35 -7.62
C VAL A 197 -15.80 14.74 -6.83
N ALA A 198 -15.09 15.55 -6.04
CA ALA A 198 -14.18 15.04 -5.05
C ALA A 198 -14.99 14.32 -3.96
N SER A 199 -15.00 12.99 -4.00
CA SER A 199 -15.66 12.20 -2.97
C SER A 199 -15.01 12.42 -1.61
N ARG A 200 -15.83 12.48 -0.57
CA ARG A 200 -15.42 12.55 0.83
C ARG A 200 -16.01 11.40 1.66
N ASN A 201 -16.66 10.44 1.01
CA ASN A 201 -17.41 9.43 1.71
C ASN A 201 -16.54 8.27 2.16
N LEU A 202 -16.92 7.70 3.30
CA LEU A 202 -16.53 6.38 3.78
C LEU A 202 -17.74 5.47 3.70
N GLN A 203 -17.48 4.18 3.48
CA GLN A 203 -18.49 3.14 3.52
C GLN A 203 -18.12 2.09 4.57
N ILE A 204 -19.09 1.69 5.34
CA ILE A 204 -18.98 0.64 6.34
C ILE A 204 -19.77 -0.56 5.87
N TRP A 205 -19.12 -1.71 5.84
CA TRP A 205 -19.71 -2.97 5.42
C TRP A 205 -19.63 -3.99 6.55
N ARG A 206 -20.53 -4.97 6.53
CA ARG A 206 -20.40 -6.15 7.37
C ARG A 206 -19.44 -7.14 6.70
N LEU A 207 -18.43 -7.59 7.43
CA LEU A 207 -17.41 -8.51 6.89
C LEU A 207 -17.98 -9.89 6.57
N SER A 208 -18.88 -10.39 7.42
CA SER A 208 -19.40 -11.75 7.32
C SER A 208 -20.25 -12.00 6.06
N ASP A 209 -20.97 -10.99 5.55
CA ASP A 209 -21.86 -11.12 4.38
C ASP A 209 -21.65 -10.05 3.28
N LEU A 210 -20.69 -9.14 3.47
CA LEU A 210 -20.41 -8.00 2.61
C LEU A 210 -21.57 -7.01 2.46
N SER A 211 -22.57 -7.00 3.35
CA SER A 211 -23.66 -6.02 3.30
C SER A 211 -23.13 -4.61 3.53
N LEU A 212 -23.48 -3.66 2.65
CA LEU A 212 -23.23 -2.24 2.89
C LEU A 212 -24.15 -1.76 4.01
N LEU A 213 -23.58 -1.32 5.13
CA LEU A 213 -24.32 -0.88 6.32
C LEU A 213 -24.55 0.62 6.32
N ARG A 214 -23.55 1.38 5.90
CA ARG A 214 -23.61 2.84 5.96
C ARG A 214 -22.64 3.50 4.98
N THR A 215 -23.05 4.65 4.47
CA THR A 215 -22.19 5.63 3.76
C THR A 215 -22.32 6.96 4.46
N PHE A 216 -21.22 7.66 4.72
CA PHE A 216 -21.23 8.98 5.33
C PHE A 216 -19.98 9.78 4.95
N PRO A 217 -20.09 11.14 4.89
CA PRO A 217 -18.97 11.99 4.52
C PRO A 217 -18.00 12.20 5.69
N LEU A 218 -16.72 12.37 5.39
CA LEU A 218 -15.76 12.95 6.32
C LEU A 218 -16.07 14.44 6.55
N PRO A 219 -15.93 14.94 7.79
CA PRO A 219 -16.06 16.36 8.06
C PRO A 219 -14.90 17.15 7.45
N ASP A 220 -15.16 18.43 7.17
CA ASP A 220 -14.09 19.34 6.78
C ASP A 220 -13.17 19.65 7.98
N GLY A 221 -11.91 19.90 7.69
CA GLY A 221 -10.96 20.45 8.63
C GLY A 221 -10.79 21.98 8.46
N PRO A 222 -9.79 22.58 9.12
CA PRO A 222 -9.56 24.03 9.10
C PRO A 222 -9.32 24.62 7.71
N ALA A 223 -8.76 23.90 6.75
CA ALA A 223 -8.58 24.35 5.38
C ALA A 223 -9.80 24.10 4.48
N GLY A 224 -10.86 23.46 5.00
CA GLY A 224 -12.11 23.24 4.30
C GLY A 224 -12.08 22.14 3.22
N SER A 225 -10.99 21.39 3.13
CA SER A 225 -10.82 20.40 2.06
C SER A 225 -10.13 19.09 2.50
N GLU A 226 -9.75 18.95 3.75
CA GLU A 226 -8.99 17.81 4.27
C GLU A 226 -9.74 16.49 4.10
N GLY A 227 -11.08 16.52 4.18
CA GLY A 227 -11.93 15.35 4.01
C GLY A 227 -12.14 14.89 2.56
N LEU A 228 -11.63 15.63 1.57
CA LEU A 228 -11.81 15.31 0.17
C LEU A 228 -10.81 14.25 -0.30
N LEU A 229 -11.25 13.42 -1.25
CA LEU A 229 -10.47 12.36 -1.89
C LEU A 229 -9.98 11.35 -0.84
N THR A 230 -10.95 10.66 -0.21
CA THR A 230 -10.65 9.61 0.79
C THR A 230 -9.76 8.53 0.18
N ALA A 231 -8.67 8.18 0.88
CA ALA A 231 -7.61 7.34 0.31
C ALA A 231 -7.49 6.00 1.05
N GLU A 232 -6.65 5.92 2.06
CA GLU A 232 -6.24 4.65 2.64
C GLU A 232 -6.70 4.52 4.10
N PRO A 233 -7.60 3.60 4.41
CA PRO A 233 -7.87 3.21 5.78
C PRO A 233 -6.81 2.21 6.25
N ARG A 234 -6.38 2.34 7.51
CA ARG A 234 -5.44 1.42 8.17
C ARG A 234 -5.95 1.02 9.53
N LEU A 235 -6.08 -0.29 9.75
CA LEU A 235 -6.32 -0.85 11.07
C LEU A 235 -5.03 -0.77 11.88
N LEU A 236 -5.11 -0.31 13.11
CA LEU A 236 -3.98 -0.28 14.04
C LEU A 236 -3.78 -1.65 14.69
N ASP A 237 -2.62 -1.87 15.30
CA ASP A 237 -2.24 -3.12 15.96
C ASP A 237 -3.15 -3.51 17.13
N ASP A 238 -3.98 -2.58 17.65
CA ASP A 238 -5.02 -2.89 18.63
C ASP A 238 -6.17 -3.72 18.05
N GLY A 239 -6.23 -3.89 16.73
CA GLY A 239 -7.25 -4.63 16.00
C GLY A 239 -8.64 -3.97 15.99
N LYS A 240 -8.77 -2.71 16.36
CA LYS A 240 -10.05 -2.00 16.58
C LYS A 240 -10.06 -0.58 16.03
N THR A 241 -8.97 0.15 16.17
CA THR A 241 -8.86 1.54 15.72
C THR A 241 -8.49 1.60 14.25
N VAL A 242 -9.22 2.41 13.48
CA VAL A 242 -8.92 2.66 12.07
C VAL A 242 -8.58 4.14 11.88
N LEU A 243 -7.43 4.39 11.27
CA LEU A 243 -7.07 5.71 10.75
C LEU A 243 -7.31 5.75 9.24
N VAL A 244 -7.81 6.87 8.74
CA VAL A 244 -8.10 7.05 7.30
C VAL A 244 -7.37 8.28 6.80
N SER A 245 -6.51 8.11 5.79
CA SER A 245 -5.89 9.23 5.08
C SER A 245 -6.77 9.73 3.95
N THR A 246 -6.49 10.95 3.50
CA THR A 246 -7.06 11.51 2.27
C THR A 246 -5.95 12.01 1.35
N PHE A 247 -6.18 12.02 0.05
CA PHE A 247 -5.26 12.65 -0.90
C PHE A 247 -5.10 14.16 -0.67
N ASN A 248 -6.09 14.75 -0.02
CA ASN A 248 -6.03 16.15 0.42
C ASN A 248 -5.33 16.33 1.77
N CYS A 249 -4.54 15.32 2.19
CA CYS A 249 -3.62 15.39 3.31
C CYS A 249 -4.29 15.51 4.69
N GLY A 250 -5.55 15.11 4.85
CA GLY A 250 -6.18 14.88 6.13
C GLY A 250 -5.89 13.48 6.67
N LEU A 251 -5.80 13.35 7.99
CA LEU A 251 -5.76 12.09 8.72
C LEU A 251 -6.94 12.07 9.68
N TYR A 252 -7.79 11.08 9.57
CA TYR A 252 -9.02 10.93 10.33
C TYR A 252 -8.97 9.67 11.19
N MET A 253 -9.50 9.73 12.40
CA MET A 253 -9.74 8.56 13.23
C MET A 253 -11.22 8.21 13.20
N MET A 254 -11.50 6.91 13.04
CA MET A 254 -12.86 6.38 13.13
C MET A 254 -13.29 6.27 14.58
N ASP A 255 -14.53 6.68 14.86
CA ASP A 255 -15.19 6.55 16.15
C ASP A 255 -16.46 5.67 16.02
N GLY A 256 -16.76 4.88 17.06
CA GLY A 256 -18.01 4.10 17.14
C GLY A 256 -18.15 2.99 16.10
N LEU A 257 -17.05 2.45 15.55
CA LEU A 257 -17.07 1.48 14.45
C LEU A 257 -17.80 0.16 14.80
N ALA A 258 -17.85 -0.22 16.08
CA ALA A 258 -18.61 -1.37 16.56
C ALA A 258 -20.13 -1.15 16.54
N GLY A 259 -20.58 0.11 16.57
CA GLY A 259 -21.99 0.48 16.66
C GLY A 259 -22.66 0.66 15.29
N GLU A 260 -23.90 1.17 15.34
CA GLU A 260 -24.71 1.44 14.15
C GLU A 260 -24.44 2.81 13.52
N THR A 261 -23.86 3.73 14.27
CA THR A 261 -23.61 5.12 13.84
C THR A 261 -22.15 5.51 13.92
N PRO A 262 -21.26 4.80 13.18
CA PRO A 262 -19.85 5.19 13.12
C PRO A 262 -19.70 6.59 12.54
N SER A 263 -18.67 7.28 12.99
CA SER A 263 -18.28 8.61 12.55
C SER A 263 -16.75 8.68 12.39
N ALA A 264 -16.25 9.80 11.92
CA ALA A 264 -14.81 10.06 11.85
C ALA A 264 -14.53 11.51 12.24
N ARG A 265 -13.36 11.75 12.84
CA ARG A 265 -12.88 13.09 13.17
C ARG A 265 -11.46 13.30 12.65
N LEU A 266 -11.17 14.52 12.24
CA LEU A 266 -9.81 14.92 11.84
C LEU A 266 -8.90 14.89 13.08
N VAL A 267 -7.75 14.21 12.97
CA VAL A 267 -6.74 14.13 14.04
C VAL A 267 -5.41 14.76 13.66
N ALA A 268 -5.11 14.85 12.36
CA ALA A 268 -3.96 15.58 11.84
C ALA A 268 -4.22 16.02 10.38
N SER A 269 -3.47 17.02 9.93
CA SER A 269 -3.43 17.42 8.52
C SER A 269 -2.03 17.91 8.15
N PHE A 270 -1.72 17.80 6.85
CA PHE A 270 -0.44 18.22 6.29
C PHE A 270 -0.66 19.27 5.18
N PRO A 271 0.36 20.08 4.87
CA PRO A 271 0.25 21.02 3.77
C PRO A 271 0.14 20.29 2.44
N ARG A 272 -0.56 20.94 1.51
CA ARG A 272 -0.74 20.45 0.14
C ARG A 272 0.19 21.16 -0.82
N LYS A 273 0.65 20.42 -1.83
CA LYS A 273 1.31 20.95 -3.03
C LYS A 273 0.41 20.66 -4.23
N ALA A 274 0.11 21.68 -5.02
CA ALA A 274 -0.73 21.52 -6.22
C ALA A 274 -0.17 20.43 -7.16
N GLY A 275 -1.05 19.61 -7.71
CA GLY A 275 -0.66 18.51 -8.60
C GLY A 275 -0.07 17.28 -7.90
N THR A 276 -0.03 17.27 -6.55
CA THR A 276 0.40 16.11 -5.77
C THR A 276 -0.65 15.75 -4.72
N SER A 277 -0.54 14.55 -4.18
CA SER A 277 -1.44 14.03 -3.14
C SER A 277 -0.65 13.35 -2.04
N CYS A 278 -1.02 13.60 -0.78
CA CYS A 278 -0.60 12.74 0.31
C CYS A 278 -1.14 11.34 0.05
N ALA A 279 -0.29 10.33 0.21
CA ALA A 279 -0.64 9.01 -0.27
C ALA A 279 -0.28 7.95 0.77
N ILE A 280 -0.06 6.79 0.31
CA ILE A 280 -0.14 5.48 0.91
C ILE A 280 0.61 5.43 2.25
N PRO A 281 -0.09 5.26 3.38
CA PRO A 281 0.55 5.11 4.69
C PRO A 281 0.84 3.65 5.02
N VAL A 282 1.77 3.44 5.96
CA VAL A 282 1.98 2.15 6.64
C VAL A 282 1.97 2.33 8.15
N ILE A 283 1.58 1.27 8.86
CA ILE A 283 1.63 1.19 10.32
C ILE A 283 2.88 0.38 10.71
N ALA A 284 3.58 0.82 11.73
CA ALA A 284 4.74 0.15 12.29
C ALA A 284 4.68 0.23 13.83
N GLY A 285 3.99 -0.71 14.46
CA GLY A 285 3.67 -0.65 15.88
C GLY A 285 2.82 0.59 16.20
N HIS A 286 3.31 1.45 17.07
CA HIS A 286 2.64 2.72 17.41
C HIS A 286 3.10 3.91 16.55
N TYR A 287 3.59 3.66 15.33
CA TYR A 287 3.95 4.71 14.38
C TYR A 287 3.13 4.62 13.11
N TYR A 288 2.69 5.79 12.65
CA TYR A 288 2.03 5.98 11.37
C TYR A 288 2.99 6.70 10.43
N LEU A 289 3.41 6.03 9.35
CA LEU A 289 4.32 6.58 8.37
C LEU A 289 3.52 7.02 7.14
N VAL A 290 3.75 8.23 6.65
CA VAL A 290 2.99 8.79 5.52
C VAL A 290 3.88 9.65 4.63
N THR A 291 3.60 9.63 3.33
CA THR A 291 4.24 10.53 2.38
C THR A 291 3.56 11.91 2.39
N VAL A 292 4.37 12.97 2.44
CA VAL A 292 3.92 14.37 2.38
C VAL A 292 4.66 15.08 1.25
N PRO A 293 4.14 15.04 0.02
CA PRO A 293 4.81 15.59 -1.16
C PRO A 293 5.12 17.08 -1.08
N ALA A 294 4.31 17.85 -0.35
CA ALA A 294 4.57 19.28 -0.14
C ALA A 294 5.90 19.55 0.54
N TRP A 295 6.41 18.59 1.30
CA TRP A 295 7.73 18.65 1.97
C TRP A 295 8.78 17.76 1.29
N SER A 296 8.44 17.10 0.18
CA SER A 296 9.26 16.03 -0.42
C SER A 296 9.73 15.04 0.65
N ALA A 297 8.84 14.58 1.52
CA ALA A 297 9.22 13.87 2.73
C ALA A 297 8.33 12.66 3.04
N VAL A 298 8.89 11.74 3.80
CA VAL A 298 8.15 10.76 4.59
C VAL A 298 8.16 11.20 6.04
N VAL A 299 6.99 11.24 6.65
CA VAL A 299 6.78 11.65 8.05
C VAL A 299 6.42 10.44 8.88
N SER A 300 6.99 10.35 10.07
CA SER A 300 6.64 9.37 11.10
C SER A 300 5.89 10.10 12.22
N LEU A 301 4.68 9.66 12.50
CA LEU A 301 3.87 10.13 13.61
C LEU A 301 3.82 9.05 14.70
N ASP A 302 4.07 9.43 15.94
CA ASP A 302 3.70 8.62 17.11
C ASP A 302 2.17 8.68 17.29
N ILE A 303 1.55 7.51 17.22
CA ILE A 303 0.11 7.27 17.38
C ILE A 303 -0.18 6.42 18.62
N SER A 304 0.66 6.46 19.66
CA SER A 304 0.35 5.86 20.96
C SER A 304 -0.98 6.39 21.53
N ASP A 305 -1.30 7.65 21.24
CA ASP A 305 -2.66 8.21 21.29
C ASP A 305 -3.08 8.55 19.84
N PRO A 306 -3.85 7.68 19.17
CA PRO A 306 -4.24 7.92 17.79
C PRO A 306 -5.18 9.12 17.61
N GLY A 307 -5.73 9.64 18.70
CA GLY A 307 -6.52 10.87 18.71
C GLY A 307 -5.69 12.15 18.68
N VAL A 308 -4.39 12.06 18.99
CA VAL A 308 -3.44 13.19 19.05
C VAL A 308 -2.08 12.78 18.48
N PRO A 309 -2.01 12.45 17.17
CA PRO A 309 -0.76 12.02 16.52
C PRO A 309 0.33 13.11 16.66
N ARG A 310 1.57 12.68 16.88
CA ARG A 310 2.72 13.61 17.06
C ARG A 310 3.84 13.26 16.09
N GLU A 311 4.31 14.24 15.34
CA GLU A 311 5.49 14.05 14.48
C GLU A 311 6.73 13.77 15.34
N VAL A 312 7.40 12.65 15.06
CA VAL A 312 8.65 12.25 15.75
C VAL A 312 9.83 12.20 14.79
N SER A 313 9.57 12.08 13.48
CA SER A 313 10.64 12.08 12.48
C SER A 313 10.11 12.56 11.14
N ARG A 314 10.96 13.25 10.38
CA ARG A 314 10.74 13.65 9.01
C ARG A 314 11.99 13.37 8.19
N MET A 315 11.88 12.46 7.23
CA MET A 315 12.95 12.18 6.28
C MET A 315 12.66 12.91 4.97
N THR A 316 13.49 13.91 4.66
CA THR A 316 13.37 14.69 3.42
C THR A 316 14.13 14.01 2.28
N LEU A 317 13.50 13.94 1.13
CA LEU A 317 14.05 13.47 -0.14
C LEU A 317 14.49 14.67 -1.01
N ALA A 318 15.11 14.39 -2.15
CA ALA A 318 15.37 15.45 -3.10
C ALA A 318 14.07 16.07 -3.64
N GLU A 319 14.10 17.34 -4.04
CA GLU A 319 12.91 18.10 -4.46
C GLU A 319 12.16 17.43 -5.63
N ASP A 320 12.91 16.77 -6.54
CA ASP A 320 12.35 16.06 -7.69
C ASP A 320 11.78 14.67 -7.35
N ASP A 321 12.08 14.15 -6.16
CA ASP A 321 11.52 12.90 -5.65
C ASP A 321 10.18 13.22 -4.97
N VAL A 322 9.09 13.11 -5.66
CA VAL A 322 7.75 13.28 -5.08
C VAL A 322 7.30 11.94 -4.49
N PRO A 323 7.45 11.72 -3.17
CA PRO A 323 7.13 10.43 -2.58
C PRO A 323 5.63 10.15 -2.68
N HIS A 324 5.29 8.92 -3.03
CA HIS A 324 3.90 8.52 -3.22
C HIS A 324 3.56 7.21 -2.52
N TRP A 325 4.15 6.08 -2.92
CA TRP A 325 3.94 4.80 -2.29
C TRP A 325 5.05 4.50 -1.27
N ILE A 326 4.66 3.96 -0.12
CA ILE A 326 5.58 3.38 0.84
C ILE A 326 5.11 1.97 1.23
N ALA A 327 6.08 1.09 1.50
CA ALA A 327 5.84 -0.21 2.12
C ALA A 327 6.94 -0.49 3.14
N ILE A 328 6.61 -1.27 4.16
CA ILE A 328 7.53 -1.62 5.24
C ILE A 328 8.01 -3.06 5.12
N SER A 329 9.28 -3.31 5.48
CA SER A 329 9.82 -4.67 5.52
C SER A 329 9.22 -5.49 6.66
N PRO A 330 9.18 -6.83 6.55
CA PRO A 330 8.60 -7.68 7.59
C PRO A 330 9.22 -7.53 8.99
N ASP A 331 10.49 -7.13 9.06
CA ASP A 331 11.20 -6.83 10.31
C ASP A 331 10.92 -5.42 10.86
N HIS A 332 10.08 -4.64 10.18
CA HIS A 332 9.76 -3.24 10.47
C HIS A 332 10.97 -2.32 10.60
N ARG A 333 12.09 -2.60 9.89
CA ARG A 333 13.31 -1.79 9.97
C ARG A 333 13.64 -1.01 8.71
N ARG A 334 12.94 -1.28 7.61
CA ARG A 334 13.16 -0.61 6.33
C ARG A 334 11.84 -0.22 5.70
N VAL A 335 11.83 0.97 5.12
CA VAL A 335 10.68 1.51 4.38
C VAL A 335 11.14 1.81 2.97
N VAL A 336 10.51 1.19 1.97
CA VAL A 336 10.70 1.59 0.58
C VAL A 336 9.81 2.78 0.25
N VAL A 337 10.34 3.70 -0.55
CA VAL A 337 9.62 4.88 -1.03
C VAL A 337 9.76 4.93 -2.55
N THR A 338 8.63 5.04 -3.27
CA THR A 338 8.62 5.27 -4.72
C THR A 338 8.20 6.70 -5.05
N GLY A 339 8.78 7.26 -6.11
CA GLY A 339 8.51 8.62 -6.58
C GLY A 339 7.58 8.66 -7.79
N TYR A 340 6.43 8.02 -7.71
CA TYR A 340 5.49 7.86 -8.84
C TYR A 340 5.06 9.19 -9.49
N GLN A 341 4.83 10.23 -8.70
CA GLN A 341 4.35 11.54 -9.16
C GLN A 341 5.50 12.51 -9.51
N GLY A 342 6.75 12.10 -9.31
CA GLY A 342 7.92 12.93 -9.53
C GLY A 342 8.38 12.96 -10.99
N MET A 343 9.31 13.87 -11.27
CA MET A 343 10.03 13.91 -12.56
C MET A 343 11.13 12.84 -12.63
N ARG A 344 11.64 12.44 -11.48
CA ARG A 344 12.62 11.36 -11.30
C ARG A 344 11.94 10.19 -10.65
N HIS A 345 12.11 9.01 -11.22
CA HIS A 345 11.56 7.78 -10.68
C HIS A 345 12.65 7.00 -9.95
N ARG A 346 13.05 7.55 -8.82
CA ARG A 346 14.04 6.94 -7.93
C ARG A 346 13.31 6.20 -6.80
N VAL A 347 13.71 4.95 -6.59
CA VAL A 347 13.29 4.15 -5.46
C VAL A 347 14.31 4.34 -4.34
N VAL A 348 13.86 4.69 -3.15
CA VAL A 348 14.69 4.93 -1.97
C VAL A 348 14.31 3.95 -0.88
N ILE A 349 15.27 3.46 -0.12
CA ILE A 349 15.02 2.76 1.13
C ILE A 349 15.42 3.65 2.29
N ALA A 350 14.51 3.80 3.25
CA ALA A 350 14.78 4.37 4.54
C ALA A 350 15.04 3.27 5.57
N ARG A 351 15.95 3.49 6.49
CA ARG A 351 16.04 2.77 7.76
C ARG A 351 15.02 3.37 8.72
N PHE A 352 14.30 2.50 9.37
CA PHE A 352 13.31 2.85 10.38
C PHE A 352 13.73 2.23 11.72
N ASP A 353 13.72 3.04 12.76
CA ASP A 353 13.95 2.56 14.12
C ASP A 353 12.60 2.39 14.84
N PRO A 354 12.14 1.15 15.08
CA PRO A 354 10.85 0.89 15.70
C PRO A 354 10.78 1.29 17.19
N ALA A 355 11.92 1.59 17.83
CA ALA A 355 11.94 2.06 19.21
C ALA A 355 11.70 3.57 19.34
N THR A 356 12.08 4.35 18.33
CA THR A 356 12.03 5.82 18.37
C THR A 356 11.17 6.44 17.28
N GLY A 357 10.74 5.65 16.28
CA GLY A 357 10.04 6.14 15.09
C GLY A 357 10.94 6.91 14.12
N HIS A 358 12.25 6.93 14.32
CA HIS A 358 13.18 7.70 13.51
C HIS A 358 13.36 7.08 12.11
N LEU A 359 13.34 7.95 11.09
CA LEU A 359 13.57 7.64 9.69
C LEU A 359 14.87 8.27 9.20
N ALA A 360 15.70 7.50 8.50
CA ALA A 360 16.88 8.00 7.80
C ALA A 360 17.07 7.27 6.47
N ILE A 361 17.53 7.97 5.44
CA ILE A 361 17.86 7.32 4.16
C ILE A 361 18.92 6.26 4.39
N ASP A 362 18.76 5.07 3.80
CA ASP A 362 19.83 4.07 3.78
C ASP A 362 20.82 4.39 2.65
N ASP A 363 21.91 5.03 3.01
CA ASP A 363 22.96 5.44 2.07
C ASP A 363 23.65 4.27 1.37
N ARG A 364 23.53 3.05 1.89
CA ARG A 364 24.08 1.85 1.26
C ARG A 364 23.20 1.33 0.13
N PHE A 365 21.88 1.63 0.17
CA PHE A 365 20.98 1.27 -0.92
C PHE A 365 21.21 2.22 -2.10
N ARG A 366 22.15 1.84 -2.97
CA ARG A 366 22.49 2.64 -4.17
C ARG A 366 23.00 1.76 -5.29
N GLU A 367 22.86 2.26 -6.50
CA GLU A 367 23.48 1.66 -7.68
C GLU A 367 25.00 1.86 -7.64
N GLU A 368 25.71 0.93 -8.26
CA GLU A 368 27.16 1.02 -8.38
C GLU A 368 27.57 2.31 -9.13
N GLY A 369 28.49 3.06 -8.55
CA GLY A 369 28.96 4.33 -9.09
C GLY A 369 28.01 5.51 -8.94
N ALA A 370 26.81 5.33 -8.36
CA ALA A 370 25.88 6.42 -8.14
C ALA A 370 26.36 7.34 -7.01
N SER A 371 26.24 8.67 -7.20
CA SER A 371 26.55 9.69 -6.19
C SER A 371 25.49 9.81 -5.11
N GLN A 372 24.24 9.42 -5.41
CA GLN A 372 23.09 9.52 -4.50
C GLN A 372 22.55 8.13 -4.14
N PRO A 373 22.01 7.94 -2.92
CA PRO A 373 21.35 6.71 -2.56
C PRO A 373 20.09 6.48 -3.40
N GLY A 374 19.69 5.23 -3.53
CA GLY A 374 18.50 4.81 -4.25
C GLY A 374 18.80 4.09 -5.55
N PHE A 375 17.76 3.49 -6.11
CA PHE A 375 17.78 2.86 -7.43
C PHE A 375 17.02 3.73 -8.43
N ARG A 376 17.69 4.16 -9.50
CA ARG A 376 17.08 4.98 -10.55
C ARG A 376 16.36 4.10 -11.56
N MET A 377 15.13 4.45 -11.86
CA MET A 377 14.32 3.77 -12.87
C MET A 377 14.44 4.43 -14.26
N ASP A 378 15.19 5.54 -14.35
CA ASP A 378 15.47 6.23 -15.60
C ASP A 378 16.64 5.57 -16.34
N ASP A 379 16.69 5.72 -17.64
CA ASP A 379 17.81 5.34 -18.52
C ASP A 379 18.30 3.89 -18.34
N LYS A 380 17.36 2.94 -18.23
CA LYS A 380 17.66 1.51 -18.08
C LYS A 380 17.43 0.75 -19.38
N THR A 381 18.27 -0.26 -19.58
CA THR A 381 17.94 -1.40 -20.44
C THR A 381 17.47 -2.52 -19.52
N TRP A 382 16.22 -2.96 -19.71
CA TRP A 382 15.60 -3.94 -18.83
C TRP A 382 15.98 -5.37 -19.22
N PRO A 383 16.11 -6.31 -18.28
CA PRO A 383 16.42 -7.73 -18.57
C PRO A 383 15.44 -8.39 -19.55
N HIS A 384 14.19 -7.96 -19.60
CA HIS A 384 13.20 -8.48 -20.55
C HIS A 384 13.30 -7.84 -21.95
N GLY A 385 14.24 -6.96 -22.18
CA GLY A 385 14.41 -6.17 -23.41
C GLY A 385 13.73 -4.80 -23.32
N GLY A 386 14.05 -3.96 -24.29
CA GLY A 386 13.58 -2.58 -24.32
C GLY A 386 14.43 -1.64 -23.44
N ALA A 387 14.39 -0.38 -23.81
CA ALA A 387 15.05 0.71 -23.09
C ALA A 387 14.03 1.82 -22.93
N ALA A 388 13.45 1.93 -21.75
CA ALA A 388 12.50 2.96 -21.42
C ALA A 388 12.60 3.28 -19.93
N LYS A 389 12.24 4.51 -19.57
CA LYS A 389 12.08 4.91 -18.18
C LYS A 389 10.99 4.07 -17.51
N GLY A 390 11.30 3.51 -16.35
CA GLY A 390 10.30 2.85 -15.51
C GLY A 390 9.64 3.84 -14.56
N ILE A 391 8.34 3.67 -14.33
CA ILE A 391 7.56 4.48 -13.40
C ILE A 391 7.03 3.54 -12.31
N PRO A 392 7.75 3.35 -11.18
CA PRO A 392 7.35 2.46 -10.11
C PRO A 392 6.21 3.07 -9.31
N HIS A 393 5.18 2.27 -9.01
CA HIS A 393 4.09 2.69 -8.13
C HIS A 393 4.02 1.77 -6.91
N GLY A 394 3.30 0.65 -6.98
CA GLY A 394 3.23 -0.33 -5.91
C GLY A 394 4.59 -1.00 -5.65
N ALA A 395 4.90 -1.22 -4.38
CA ALA A 395 6.12 -1.89 -3.96
C ALA A 395 5.85 -2.76 -2.74
N VAL A 396 6.54 -3.91 -2.65
CA VAL A 396 6.43 -4.81 -1.51
C VAL A 396 7.75 -5.55 -1.29
N PHE A 397 8.15 -5.70 -0.03
CA PHE A 397 9.30 -6.53 0.35
C PHE A 397 8.94 -8.02 0.31
N SER A 398 9.90 -8.87 -0.03
CA SER A 398 9.74 -10.33 0.12
C SER A 398 9.55 -10.70 1.58
N ARG A 399 8.92 -11.85 1.82
CA ARG A 399 8.98 -12.50 3.14
C ARG A 399 10.41 -12.97 3.43
N THR A 400 10.68 -13.23 4.69
CA THR A 400 11.97 -13.79 5.10
C THR A 400 12.05 -15.27 4.74
N ARG A 401 13.27 -15.79 4.57
CA ARG A 401 13.48 -17.23 4.26
C ARG A 401 12.88 -18.17 5.32
N THR A 402 12.90 -17.77 6.58
CA THR A 402 12.38 -18.59 7.69
C THR A 402 10.85 -18.72 7.59
N GLU A 403 10.15 -17.68 7.14
CA GLU A 403 8.71 -17.70 6.93
C GLU A 403 8.29 -18.47 5.66
N GLN A 404 9.20 -18.61 4.68
CA GLN A 404 8.99 -19.41 3.47
C GLN A 404 9.23 -20.91 3.72
N ALA A 405 10.09 -21.26 4.66
CA ALA A 405 10.45 -22.65 4.98
C ALA A 405 9.50 -23.30 6.00
N ALA A 406 8.59 -22.55 6.61
CA ALA A 406 7.65 -23.03 7.62
C ALA A 406 6.31 -23.56 7.03
N LYS A 407 6.27 -23.87 5.70
CA LYS A 407 5.13 -24.47 5.00
C LYS A 407 5.40 -25.92 4.62
#